data_62737346e7bac85a1d44a9b26ab93d07
#
_entry.id   62737346e7bac85a1d44a9b26ab93d07
#
_cell.length_a   1.000
_cell.length_b   1.000
_cell.length_c   1.000
_cell.angle_alpha   90.00
_cell.angle_beta   90.00
_cell.angle_gamma   90.00
#
_symmetry.space_group_name_H-M   'P 1'
#
loop_
_entity.id
_entity.type
_entity.pdbx_description
1 polymer ?
#
loop_
_entity_poly.entity_id
_entity_poly.type
_entity_poly.pdbx_seq_one_letter_code
_entity_poly.pdbx_strand_id
1 'polypeptide(L)'
;MARHSVQIQTAVLATVLTIGGSVVGLAQSSQTKGDTYTWNGELVSLDTTAKTITVKSRVAYQEAISELKHFKAGDRVWIVWSGMHDFSDAVRQIRRAETGGKIDENLVLPAELVSTEAPNQSLTIRVTVPENALAAIKTVKPGEWVTVTSRHRPSTQDDAVVAVRPYAATTTTE
;
A
#
# COMPACT_ATOMS: atom_id res chain seq x y z
N MET A 1 6.52 48.18 65.03
CA MET A 1 7.93 48.02 64.70
C MET A 1 8.02 47.04 63.52
N ALA A 2 8.17 47.58 62.34
CA ALA A 2 8.20 46.82 61.11
C ALA A 2 9.65 46.69 60.63
N ARG A 3 10.13 45.47 60.39
CA ARG A 3 11.44 45.23 59.78
C ARG A 3 11.22 44.81 58.34
N HIS A 4 11.67 45.61 57.41
CA HIS A 4 11.70 45.36 55.99
C HIS A 4 12.95 44.55 55.70
N SER A 5 12.78 43.35 55.14
CA SER A 5 13.91 42.60 54.52
C SER A 5 13.91 42.83 53.03
N VAL A 6 14.97 43.42 52.54
CA VAL A 6 15.24 43.60 51.11
C VAL A 6 15.93 42.35 50.60
N GLN A 7 15.30 41.66 49.64
CA GLN A 7 15.95 40.58 48.88
C GLN A 7 16.51 41.12 47.58
N ILE A 8 17.79 40.95 47.43
CA ILE A 8 18.55 41.28 46.22
C ILE A 8 18.43 40.09 45.28
N GLN A 9 17.77 40.24 44.15
CA GLN A 9 17.76 39.27 43.08
C GLN A 9 18.91 39.50 42.12
N THR A 10 19.81 38.52 42.06
CA THR A 10 20.91 38.50 41.10
C THR A 10 20.39 37.93 39.78
N ALA A 11 20.36 38.75 38.74
CA ALA A 11 20.02 38.34 37.39
C ALA A 11 21.23 37.63 36.76
N VAL A 12 21.07 36.36 36.46
CA VAL A 12 22.01 35.59 35.63
C VAL A 12 21.56 35.68 34.19
N LEU A 13 22.34 36.36 33.37
CA LEU A 13 22.14 36.45 31.92
C LEU A 13 22.65 35.19 31.28
N ALA A 14 21.75 34.27 30.90
CA ALA A 14 22.09 33.08 30.10
C ALA A 14 21.92 33.42 28.62
N THR A 15 23.03 33.55 27.91
CA THR A 15 23.07 33.72 26.45
C THR A 15 22.76 32.37 25.81
N VAL A 16 21.57 32.21 25.26
CA VAL A 16 21.20 31.02 24.48
C VAL A 16 21.63 31.23 23.04
N LEU A 17 22.65 30.47 22.63
CA LEU A 17 23.07 30.33 21.23
C LEU A 17 22.02 29.48 20.50
N THR A 18 21.15 30.08 19.71
CA THR A 18 20.23 29.38 18.80
C THR A 18 20.99 28.90 17.58
N ILE A 19 21.39 27.63 17.58
CA ILE A 19 21.83 26.94 16.38
C ILE A 19 20.56 26.60 15.59
N GLY A 20 20.33 27.31 14.50
CA GLY A 20 19.24 27.05 13.57
C GLY A 20 19.46 25.74 12.81
N GLY A 21 19.00 24.63 13.38
CA GLY A 21 18.85 23.37 12.67
C GLY A 21 17.49 23.35 11.98
N SER A 22 17.48 23.46 10.66
CA SER A 22 16.28 23.20 9.86
C SER A 22 15.89 21.74 10.03
N VAL A 23 14.95 21.47 10.91
CA VAL A 23 14.28 20.18 10.99
C VAL A 23 13.37 20.08 9.78
N VAL A 24 13.86 19.43 8.72
CA VAL A 24 13.00 18.95 7.65
C VAL A 24 12.09 17.91 8.30
N GLY A 25 10.92 18.36 8.69
CA GLY A 25 9.88 17.47 9.20
C GLY A 25 9.46 16.52 8.10
N LEU A 26 10.01 15.30 8.15
CA LEU A 26 9.40 14.18 7.46
C LEU A 26 8.01 14.01 8.09
N ALA A 27 7.00 14.45 7.37
CA ALA A 27 5.62 14.14 7.70
C ALA A 27 5.46 12.62 7.57
N GLN A 28 5.79 11.88 8.64
CA GLN A 28 5.34 10.53 8.82
C GLN A 28 3.81 10.62 8.98
N SER A 29 3.10 10.35 7.89
CA SER A 29 1.68 10.08 7.96
C SER A 29 1.51 8.90 8.92
N SER A 30 0.96 9.18 10.10
CA SER A 30 0.62 8.18 11.11
C SER A 30 -0.44 7.26 10.51
N GLN A 31 -0.01 6.19 9.85
CA GLN A 31 -0.92 5.15 9.40
C GLN A 31 -1.44 4.44 10.64
N THR A 32 -2.70 4.62 10.92
CA THR A 32 -3.42 3.88 11.97
C THR A 32 -3.31 2.40 11.63
N LYS A 33 -2.73 1.61 12.55
CA LYS A 33 -2.49 0.16 12.41
C LYS A 33 -3.80 -0.63 12.38
N GLY A 34 -4.61 -0.43 11.38
CA GLY A 34 -5.94 -1.01 11.21
C GLY A 34 -6.55 -0.67 9.86
N ASP A 35 -5.99 0.31 9.14
CA ASP A 35 -6.53 0.80 7.87
C ASP A 35 -5.90 0.14 6.64
N THR A 36 -4.97 -0.80 6.82
CA THR A 36 -4.24 -1.42 5.72
C THR A 36 -4.22 -2.94 5.84
N TYR A 37 -4.14 -3.60 4.71
CA TYR A 37 -3.91 -5.03 4.58
C TYR A 37 -2.74 -5.31 3.65
N THR A 38 -2.18 -6.52 3.71
CA THR A 38 -1.11 -6.97 2.82
C THR A 38 -1.60 -8.08 1.93
N TRP A 39 -1.09 -8.11 0.72
CA TRP A 39 -1.25 -9.19 -0.23
C TRP A 39 0.05 -9.38 -0.99
N ASN A 40 0.25 -10.57 -1.58
CA ASN A 40 1.45 -10.89 -2.32
C ASN A 40 1.11 -11.15 -3.79
N GLY A 41 2.09 -10.97 -4.65
CA GLY A 41 1.96 -11.30 -6.06
C GLY A 41 3.31 -11.33 -6.75
N GLU A 42 3.35 -11.94 -7.92
CA GLU A 42 4.52 -11.99 -8.76
C GLU A 42 4.67 -10.67 -9.53
N LEU A 43 5.80 -10.00 -9.40
CA LEU A 43 6.09 -8.77 -10.13
C LEU A 43 6.29 -9.09 -11.62
N VAL A 44 5.48 -8.51 -12.48
CA VAL A 44 5.60 -8.64 -13.94
C VAL A 44 6.41 -7.50 -14.52
N SER A 45 6.13 -6.27 -14.08
CA SER A 45 6.86 -5.09 -14.53
C SER A 45 6.76 -3.94 -13.55
N LEU A 46 7.72 -3.02 -13.65
CA LEU A 46 7.82 -1.78 -12.88
C LEU A 46 7.96 -0.63 -13.85
N ASP A 47 7.06 0.35 -13.80
CA ASP A 47 7.13 1.60 -14.55
C ASP A 47 7.32 2.77 -13.59
N THR A 48 8.54 3.30 -13.54
CA THR A 48 8.88 4.41 -12.65
C THR A 48 8.34 5.75 -13.16
N THR A 49 8.11 5.88 -14.46
CA THR A 49 7.59 7.11 -15.07
C THR A 49 6.09 7.22 -14.83
N ALA A 50 5.36 6.14 -15.07
CA ALA A 50 3.92 6.07 -14.80
C ALA A 50 3.59 5.86 -13.32
N LYS A 51 4.58 5.59 -12.47
CA LYS A 51 4.44 5.24 -11.05
C LYS A 51 3.49 4.05 -10.86
N THR A 52 3.69 2.99 -11.65
CA THR A 52 2.87 1.79 -11.59
C THR A 52 3.70 0.53 -11.45
N ILE A 53 3.09 -0.49 -10.86
CA ILE A 53 3.56 -1.87 -10.94
C ILE A 53 2.50 -2.74 -11.60
N THR A 54 2.97 -3.74 -12.33
CA THR A 54 2.12 -4.81 -12.87
C THR A 54 2.42 -6.07 -12.09
N VAL A 55 1.39 -6.68 -11.53
CA VAL A 55 1.51 -7.82 -10.64
C VAL A 55 0.56 -8.92 -11.10
N LYS A 56 1.05 -10.18 -11.11
CA LYS A 56 0.24 -11.36 -11.34
C LYS A 56 -0.18 -11.96 -10.02
N SER A 57 -1.46 -12.31 -9.90
CA SER A 57 -2.04 -12.91 -8.71
C SER A 57 -2.91 -14.11 -9.04
N ARG A 58 -3.07 -14.99 -8.06
CA ARG A 58 -3.92 -16.17 -8.18
C ARG A 58 -5.39 -15.81 -7.94
N VAL A 59 -6.29 -16.51 -8.64
CA VAL A 59 -7.74 -16.47 -8.43
C VAL A 59 -8.15 -17.82 -7.85
N ALA A 60 -8.58 -17.83 -6.58
CA ALA A 60 -8.88 -19.08 -5.88
C ALA A 60 -10.38 -19.43 -5.88
N TYR A 61 -11.22 -18.43 -6.03
CA TYR A 61 -12.67 -18.62 -5.90
C TYR A 61 -13.32 -18.88 -7.25
N GLN A 62 -14.13 -19.93 -7.33
CA GLN A 62 -14.80 -20.35 -8.56
C GLN A 62 -15.68 -19.23 -9.17
N GLU A 63 -16.30 -18.42 -8.32
CA GLU A 63 -17.09 -17.27 -8.77
C GLU A 63 -16.22 -16.26 -9.51
N ALA A 64 -15.08 -15.89 -8.94
CA ALA A 64 -14.14 -14.98 -9.58
C ALA A 64 -13.56 -15.56 -10.87
N ILE A 65 -13.26 -16.87 -10.90
CA ILE A 65 -12.78 -17.57 -12.11
C ILE A 65 -13.83 -17.48 -13.22
N SER A 66 -15.10 -17.69 -12.90
CA SER A 66 -16.18 -17.61 -13.88
C SER A 66 -16.41 -16.21 -14.42
N GLU A 67 -16.11 -15.17 -13.62
CA GLU A 67 -16.23 -13.78 -14.01
C GLU A 67 -15.10 -13.32 -14.94
N LEU A 68 -13.91 -13.96 -14.89
CA LEU A 68 -12.75 -13.56 -15.70
C LEU A 68 -13.06 -13.40 -17.19
N LYS A 69 -13.94 -14.22 -17.74
CA LYS A 69 -14.34 -14.18 -19.17
C LYS A 69 -15.09 -12.91 -19.57
N HIS A 70 -15.62 -12.17 -18.60
CA HIS A 70 -16.42 -10.94 -18.83
C HIS A 70 -15.54 -9.68 -18.85
N PHE A 71 -14.26 -9.82 -18.56
CA PHE A 71 -13.29 -8.72 -18.51
C PHE A 71 -12.26 -8.85 -19.62
N LYS A 72 -11.73 -7.71 -20.04
CA LYS A 72 -10.68 -7.59 -21.05
C LYS A 72 -9.56 -6.67 -20.56
N ALA A 73 -8.40 -6.77 -21.20
CA ALA A 73 -7.30 -5.86 -20.95
C ALA A 73 -7.74 -4.39 -21.11
N GLY A 74 -7.32 -3.55 -20.19
CA GLY A 74 -7.68 -2.13 -20.09
C GLY A 74 -8.96 -1.85 -19.27
N ASP A 75 -9.72 -2.88 -18.88
CA ASP A 75 -10.88 -2.68 -18.02
C ASP A 75 -10.41 -2.20 -16.63
N ARG A 76 -11.06 -1.17 -16.12
CA ARG A 76 -10.91 -0.77 -14.72
C ARG A 76 -11.74 -1.71 -13.86
N VAL A 77 -11.09 -2.29 -12.87
CA VAL A 77 -11.70 -3.32 -12.03
C VAL A 77 -11.44 -3.03 -10.55
N TRP A 78 -12.29 -3.63 -9.76
CA TRP A 78 -12.17 -3.69 -8.32
C TRP A 78 -11.89 -5.14 -7.95
N ILE A 79 -10.73 -5.35 -7.35
CA ILE A 79 -10.30 -6.66 -6.90
C ILE A 79 -10.61 -6.78 -5.41
N VAL A 80 -11.39 -7.78 -5.05
CA VAL A 80 -11.69 -8.11 -3.65
C VAL A 80 -10.86 -9.32 -3.25
N TRP A 81 -10.09 -9.17 -2.16
CA TRP A 81 -9.24 -10.23 -1.62
C TRP A 81 -9.97 -11.08 -0.60
N SER A 82 -9.53 -12.33 -0.41
CA SER A 82 -10.16 -13.26 0.53
C SER A 82 -9.99 -12.87 1.98
N GLY A 83 -8.89 -12.19 2.33
CA GLY A 83 -8.56 -11.83 3.71
C GLY A 83 -8.23 -13.02 4.62
N MET A 84 -8.14 -14.23 4.08
CA MET A 84 -7.77 -15.44 4.83
C MET A 84 -6.25 -15.57 4.84
N HIS A 85 -5.67 -15.87 6.00
CA HIS A 85 -4.21 -15.93 6.17
C HIS A 85 -3.52 -16.90 5.22
N ASP A 86 -4.11 -18.07 4.96
CA ASP A 86 -3.53 -19.10 4.10
C ASP A 86 -3.74 -18.85 2.60
N PHE A 87 -4.65 -17.94 2.26
CA PHE A 87 -5.01 -17.57 0.89
C PHE A 87 -5.04 -16.05 0.71
N SER A 88 -4.23 -15.34 1.48
CA SER A 88 -4.19 -13.87 1.47
C SER A 88 -3.97 -13.28 0.08
N ASP A 89 -3.37 -14.07 -0.80
CA ASP A 89 -3.01 -13.68 -2.17
C ASP A 89 -4.07 -14.09 -3.20
N ALA A 90 -5.16 -14.69 -2.73
CA ALA A 90 -6.21 -15.17 -3.62
C ALA A 90 -7.29 -14.11 -3.83
N VAL A 91 -7.56 -13.83 -5.09
CA VAL A 91 -8.67 -12.99 -5.51
C VAL A 91 -9.99 -13.72 -5.27
N ARG A 92 -10.85 -13.11 -4.48
CA ARG A 92 -12.18 -13.61 -4.16
C ARG A 92 -13.23 -13.19 -5.20
N GLN A 93 -13.16 -11.95 -5.65
CA GLN A 93 -14.14 -11.39 -6.57
C GLN A 93 -13.49 -10.31 -7.45
N ILE A 94 -14.01 -10.18 -8.66
CA ILE A 94 -13.66 -9.11 -9.60
C ILE A 94 -14.95 -8.42 -9.99
N ARG A 95 -14.94 -7.10 -9.96
CA ARG A 95 -16.09 -6.27 -10.36
C ARG A 95 -15.62 -5.17 -11.31
N ARG A 96 -16.50 -4.68 -12.18
CA ARG A 96 -16.24 -3.44 -12.92
C ARG A 96 -16.17 -2.27 -11.95
N ALA A 97 -15.16 -1.45 -12.13
CA ALA A 97 -15.11 -0.16 -11.45
C ALA A 97 -16.10 0.76 -12.11
N GLU A 98 -17.23 1.00 -11.45
CA GLU A 98 -18.17 2.02 -11.85
C GLU A 98 -17.64 3.40 -11.47
N THR A 99 -17.80 4.37 -12.38
CA THR A 99 -17.37 5.74 -12.14
C THR A 99 -18.20 6.33 -10.99
N GLY A 100 -17.54 6.61 -9.86
CA GLY A 100 -18.18 7.20 -8.67
C GLY A 100 -18.80 6.23 -7.67
N GLY A 101 -18.66 4.92 -7.88
CA GLY A 101 -19.09 3.90 -6.90
C GLY A 101 -18.25 3.97 -5.62
N LYS A 102 -18.90 4.16 -4.47
CA LYS A 102 -18.24 3.94 -3.18
C LYS A 102 -18.11 2.44 -2.97
N ILE A 103 -16.91 1.97 -2.65
CA ILE A 103 -16.73 0.62 -2.18
C ILE A 103 -16.96 0.62 -0.67
N ASP A 104 -18.01 -0.08 -0.27
CA ASP A 104 -18.37 -0.23 1.15
C ASP A 104 -17.82 -1.53 1.75
N GLU A 105 -16.88 -2.16 1.06
CA GLU A 105 -16.26 -3.43 1.45
C GLU A 105 -14.80 -3.25 1.82
N ASN A 106 -14.33 -4.07 2.75
CA ASN A 106 -12.93 -4.16 3.11
C ASN A 106 -12.17 -5.01 2.08
N LEU A 107 -10.85 -4.83 2.02
CA LEU A 107 -9.94 -5.63 1.18
C LEU A 107 -10.17 -5.42 -0.33
N VAL A 108 -10.48 -4.20 -0.74
CA VAL A 108 -10.73 -3.86 -2.14
C VAL A 108 -9.59 -3.04 -2.71
N LEU A 109 -9.13 -3.44 -3.89
CA LEU A 109 -8.06 -2.79 -4.62
C LEU A 109 -8.60 -2.31 -5.98
N PRO A 110 -8.62 -1.01 -6.26
CA PRO A 110 -8.85 -0.51 -7.61
C PRO A 110 -7.61 -0.78 -8.48
N ALA A 111 -7.82 -1.33 -9.66
CA ALA A 111 -6.75 -1.69 -10.58
C ALA A 111 -7.20 -1.59 -12.05
N GLU A 112 -6.23 -1.59 -12.95
CA GLU A 112 -6.43 -1.84 -14.37
C GLU A 112 -6.10 -3.30 -14.67
N LEU A 113 -6.99 -3.99 -15.33
CA LEU A 113 -6.76 -5.37 -15.77
C LEU A 113 -5.83 -5.38 -16.97
N VAL A 114 -4.71 -6.09 -16.87
CA VAL A 114 -3.75 -6.27 -17.97
C VAL A 114 -4.01 -7.55 -18.74
N SER A 115 -4.27 -8.65 -18.04
CA SER A 115 -4.63 -9.93 -18.65
C SER A 115 -5.32 -10.87 -17.66
N THR A 116 -5.98 -11.87 -18.21
CA THR A 116 -6.56 -13.01 -17.46
C THR A 116 -6.07 -14.31 -18.05
N GLU A 117 -5.75 -15.26 -17.21
CA GLU A 117 -5.33 -16.61 -17.60
C GLU A 117 -6.24 -17.63 -16.90
N ALA A 118 -7.41 -17.86 -17.47
CA ALA A 118 -8.42 -18.76 -16.90
C ALA A 118 -7.89 -20.19 -16.64
N PRO A 119 -7.11 -20.84 -17.53
CA PRO A 119 -6.53 -22.15 -17.26
C PRO A 119 -5.62 -22.18 -16.04
N ASN A 120 -4.87 -21.10 -15.81
CA ASN A 120 -3.92 -20.97 -14.70
C ASN A 120 -4.55 -20.32 -13.46
N GLN A 121 -5.85 -20.02 -13.53
CA GLN A 121 -6.56 -19.36 -12.43
C GLN A 121 -5.80 -18.13 -11.92
N SER A 122 -5.35 -17.28 -12.84
CA SER A 122 -4.60 -16.09 -12.53
C SER A 122 -5.07 -14.86 -13.31
N LEU A 123 -4.79 -13.71 -12.74
CA LEU A 123 -4.99 -12.43 -13.39
C LEU A 123 -3.73 -11.56 -13.20
N THR A 124 -3.52 -10.67 -14.16
CA THR A 124 -2.45 -9.67 -14.09
C THR A 124 -3.11 -8.29 -14.03
N ILE A 125 -2.75 -7.52 -13.03
CA ILE A 125 -3.28 -6.18 -12.79
C ILE A 125 -2.16 -5.15 -12.74
N ARG A 126 -2.50 -3.92 -13.12
CA ARG A 126 -1.67 -2.74 -12.95
C ARG A 126 -2.25 -1.87 -11.85
N VAL A 127 -1.41 -1.43 -10.93
CA VAL A 127 -1.78 -0.55 -9.83
C VAL A 127 -0.82 0.63 -9.73
N THR A 128 -1.35 1.79 -9.35
CA THR A 128 -0.55 2.98 -9.03
C THR A 128 0.11 2.79 -7.67
N VAL A 129 1.37 3.18 -7.54
CA VAL A 129 2.13 3.07 -6.30
C VAL A 129 2.86 4.37 -5.98
N PRO A 130 3.05 4.71 -4.71
CA PRO A 130 3.79 5.90 -4.32
C PRO A 130 5.29 5.74 -4.65
N GLU A 131 5.97 6.84 -4.83
CA GLU A 131 7.37 6.89 -5.28
C GLU A 131 8.34 6.16 -4.32
N ASN A 132 8.09 6.26 -3.02
CA ASN A 132 8.86 5.53 -2.01
C ASN A 132 8.71 4.02 -2.13
N ALA A 133 7.55 3.52 -2.55
CA ALA A 133 7.33 2.10 -2.80
C ALA A 133 8.11 1.61 -4.04
N LEU A 134 8.18 2.43 -5.10
CA LEU A 134 9.01 2.13 -6.26
C LEU A 134 10.49 2.00 -5.90
N ALA A 135 10.98 2.91 -5.06
CA ALA A 135 12.36 2.87 -4.58
C ALA A 135 12.67 1.58 -3.80
N ALA A 136 11.71 1.09 -2.99
CA ALA A 136 11.87 -0.10 -2.17
C ALA A 136 11.98 -1.41 -2.97
N ILE A 137 11.41 -1.44 -4.19
CA ILE A 137 11.43 -2.64 -5.06
C ILE A 137 12.29 -2.47 -6.31
N LYS A 138 13.10 -1.43 -6.38
CA LYS A 138 13.95 -1.12 -7.54
C LYS A 138 14.87 -2.28 -7.97
N THR A 139 15.25 -3.13 -7.02
CA THR A 139 16.12 -4.30 -7.25
C THR A 139 15.37 -5.59 -7.51
N VAL A 140 14.04 -5.60 -7.32
CA VAL A 140 13.20 -6.77 -7.58
C VAL A 140 13.06 -6.98 -9.08
N LYS A 141 13.28 -8.21 -9.54
CA LYS A 141 13.21 -8.56 -10.95
C LYS A 141 11.81 -9.07 -11.31
N PRO A 142 11.39 -8.94 -12.57
CA PRO A 142 10.22 -9.64 -13.07
C PRO A 142 10.31 -11.14 -12.77
N GLY A 143 9.20 -11.73 -12.31
CA GLY A 143 9.12 -13.11 -11.83
C GLY A 143 9.36 -13.28 -10.32
N GLU A 144 9.91 -12.28 -9.64
CA GLU A 144 10.07 -12.32 -8.18
C GLU A 144 8.80 -11.85 -7.49
N TRP A 145 8.59 -12.34 -6.28
CA TRP A 145 7.41 -12.00 -5.50
C TRP A 145 7.59 -10.70 -4.71
N VAL A 146 6.51 -9.94 -4.62
CA VAL A 146 6.42 -8.73 -3.82
C VAL A 146 5.25 -8.81 -2.84
N THR A 147 5.42 -8.17 -1.68
CA THR A 147 4.33 -7.91 -0.74
C THR A 147 3.87 -6.48 -0.93
N VAL A 148 2.60 -6.31 -1.21
CA VAL A 148 1.94 -5.02 -1.38
C VAL A 148 1.11 -4.72 -0.14
N THR A 149 1.22 -3.51 0.38
CA THR A 149 0.37 -2.99 1.46
C THR A 149 -0.64 -2.02 0.86
N SER A 150 -1.91 -2.29 1.06
CA SER A 150 -3.02 -1.51 0.52
C SER A 150 -3.95 -1.03 1.62
N ARG A 151 -4.68 0.06 1.37
CA ARG A 151 -5.73 0.54 2.27
C ARG A 151 -6.95 -0.36 2.19
N HIS A 152 -7.61 -0.58 3.31
CA HIS A 152 -8.87 -1.32 3.36
C HIS A 152 -9.97 -0.65 2.52
N ARG A 153 -10.02 0.68 2.52
CA ARG A 153 -11.03 1.48 1.81
C ARG A 153 -10.34 2.66 1.13
N PRO A 154 -9.74 2.44 -0.04
CA PRO A 154 -9.11 3.52 -0.78
C PRO A 154 -10.19 4.50 -1.30
N SER A 155 -9.88 5.80 -1.29
CA SER A 155 -10.76 6.82 -1.86
C SER A 155 -10.61 6.91 -3.37
N THR A 156 -9.40 6.63 -3.86
CA THR A 156 -9.04 6.69 -5.28
C THR A 156 -8.11 5.53 -5.64
N GLN A 157 -7.83 5.36 -6.91
CA GLN A 157 -6.85 4.39 -7.37
C GLN A 157 -5.44 4.74 -6.88
N ASP A 158 -5.12 6.03 -6.78
CA ASP A 158 -3.77 6.52 -6.46
C ASP A 158 -3.42 6.40 -4.97
N ASP A 159 -4.42 6.32 -4.10
CA ASP A 159 -4.22 6.16 -2.66
C ASP A 159 -4.40 4.72 -2.16
N ALA A 160 -4.69 3.80 -3.06
CA ALA A 160 -4.98 2.41 -2.72
C ALA A 160 -3.75 1.67 -2.19
N VAL A 161 -2.61 1.84 -2.83
CA VAL A 161 -1.34 1.21 -2.41
C VAL A 161 -0.52 2.20 -1.60
N VAL A 162 -0.04 1.78 -0.44
CA VAL A 162 0.76 2.62 0.47
C VAL A 162 2.22 2.19 0.53
N ALA A 163 2.51 0.90 0.30
CA ALA A 163 3.87 0.39 0.27
C ALA A 163 3.98 -0.87 -0.58
N VAL A 164 5.16 -1.11 -1.11
CA VAL A 164 5.54 -2.37 -1.76
C VAL A 164 6.93 -2.75 -1.26
N ARG A 165 7.16 -4.03 -1.01
CA ARG A 165 8.46 -4.55 -0.59
C ARG A 165 8.74 -5.91 -1.24
N PRO A 166 10.01 -6.34 -1.34
CA PRO A 166 10.32 -7.71 -1.70
C PRO A 166 9.60 -8.69 -0.77
N TYR A 167 9.09 -9.79 -1.31
CA TYR A 167 8.49 -10.85 -0.51
C TYR A 167 9.58 -11.55 0.28
N ALA A 168 9.46 -11.57 1.61
CA ALA A 168 10.29 -12.37 2.47
C ALA A 168 9.54 -13.66 2.80
N ALA A 169 9.97 -14.78 2.21
CA ALA A 169 9.48 -16.08 2.65
C ALA A 169 9.80 -16.25 4.13
N THR A 170 8.78 -16.49 4.95
CA THR A 170 8.99 -16.79 6.37
C THR A 170 9.67 -18.15 6.43
N THR A 171 10.97 -18.16 6.71
CA THR A 171 11.69 -19.41 6.99
C THR A 171 11.18 -19.87 8.35
N THR A 172 10.23 -20.78 8.37
CA THR A 172 9.88 -21.53 9.58
C THR A 172 11.07 -22.44 9.87
N THR A 173 11.90 -22.07 10.83
CA THR A 173 12.92 -22.97 11.37
C THR A 173 12.17 -23.98 12.23
N GLU A 174 12.10 -25.23 11.76
CA GLU A 174 11.71 -26.38 12.58
C GLU A 174 12.80 -26.68 13.63
#